data_e50a47cc6c19526923abded11a68713e
#
_entry.id   e50a47cc6c19526923abded11a68713e
#
_cell.length_a   1.000
_cell.length_b   1.000
_cell.length_c   1.000
_cell.angle_alpha   90.00
_cell.angle_beta   90.00
_cell.angle_gamma   90.00
#
_symmetry.space_group_name_H-M   'P 1'
#
loop_
_entity.id
_entity.type
_entity.pdbx_description
1 polymer ?
#
loop_
_entity_poly.entity_id
_entity_poly.type
_entity_poly.pdbx_seq_one_letter_code
_entity_poly.pdbx_strand_id
1 'polypeptide(L)'
;MKKNHIIWLFFVSFLFVTLFSRATSFLYVFEGADPSVFKQMGLALLKGKLLYIDYFDNKGCLLYFLHALALRLGGDFFLMLFQTISLFFTMLMWSGMLDLYHNARIRNLCLGITLVLLLGFYCSGDQSQEWCLPFITYPLLVYFKSYKTKNDIRPIQMLLIGVCVGIITFIQVNNACVVLGFYGFLWLHILLKKEFRRFFTSLAYFILGWLLVASPCVMYFYLVSGWHGVYEMVYASFLSNLEYIGAGFHIRLFLFIPYVIMLLSLTILTWVNSRNEKEVLIPVLLSIVIFALTFGKLGNMYYLMAILPLFVITMMTFNFVEHKKLKRVVCGIMAVCLLYYLCDPMLHFGNDLLLRKEKELVIYDQFHHCIEKIPENERDSIYNYNLYSIGTSMMHHENLLQSNRVLFTSLGFTLPTLKKEEAEKPFIPPKWILLTTDKYIEPNDAKYIESNYVIAYSFQYDKLYFPKPKIGELLQVYLLKRIEE
;
A
#
# COMPACT_ATOMS: atom_id res chain seq x y z
N MET A 1 -14.78 25.84 -4.44
CA MET A 1 -15.73 24.77 -3.99
C MET A 1 -16.68 25.31 -2.93
N LYS A 2 -17.96 24.84 -2.90
CA LYS A 2 -18.94 25.23 -1.86
C LYS A 2 -18.62 24.48 -0.55
N LYS A 3 -18.84 25.12 0.61
CA LYS A 3 -18.60 24.53 1.96
C LYS A 3 -19.28 23.17 2.13
N ASN A 4 -20.53 23.04 1.70
CA ASN A 4 -21.29 21.78 1.79
C ASN A 4 -20.64 20.63 1.01
N HIS A 5 -19.96 20.91 -0.10
CA HIS A 5 -19.26 19.88 -0.87
C HIS A 5 -18.03 19.36 -0.14
N ILE A 6 -17.29 20.23 0.55
CA ILE A 6 -16.12 19.84 1.36
C ILE A 6 -16.56 18.91 2.51
N ILE A 7 -17.64 19.27 3.21
CA ILE A 7 -18.21 18.46 4.31
C ILE A 7 -18.66 17.09 3.76
N TRP A 8 -19.31 17.08 2.59
CA TRP A 8 -19.75 15.84 1.96
C TRP A 8 -18.58 14.93 1.59
N LEU A 9 -17.48 15.47 1.03
CA LEU A 9 -16.28 14.70 0.71
C LEU A 9 -15.66 14.08 1.97
N PHE A 10 -15.59 14.83 3.07
CA PHE A 10 -15.10 14.31 4.33
C PHE A 10 -15.95 13.14 4.84
N PHE A 11 -17.28 13.33 4.85
CA PHE A 11 -18.21 12.29 5.30
C PHE A 11 -18.13 11.02 4.45
N VAL A 12 -18.06 11.16 3.13
CA VAL A 12 -17.89 10.01 2.20
C VAL A 12 -16.56 9.31 2.45
N SER A 13 -15.46 10.05 2.65
CA SER A 13 -14.16 9.46 2.99
C SER A 13 -14.20 8.70 4.32
N PHE A 14 -14.83 9.28 5.32
CA PHE A 14 -15.02 8.64 6.62
C PHE A 14 -15.83 7.33 6.52
N LEU A 15 -16.97 7.37 5.83
CA LEU A 15 -17.79 6.17 5.60
C LEU A 15 -17.03 5.11 4.82
N PHE A 16 -16.31 5.50 3.76
CA PHE A 16 -15.55 4.58 2.93
C PHE A 16 -14.49 3.83 3.78
N VAL A 17 -13.69 4.56 4.54
CA VAL A 17 -12.65 3.95 5.39
C VAL A 17 -13.27 3.06 6.47
N THR A 18 -14.31 3.56 7.17
CA THR A 18 -14.98 2.80 8.25
C THR A 18 -15.58 1.48 7.75
N LEU A 19 -16.15 1.47 6.54
CA LEU A 19 -16.81 0.28 5.99
C LEU A 19 -15.86 -0.70 5.32
N PHE A 20 -14.79 -0.22 4.68
CA PHE A 20 -13.97 -1.03 3.79
C PHE A 20 -12.54 -1.26 4.26
N SER A 21 -12.02 -0.49 5.24
CA SER A 21 -10.69 -0.74 5.80
C SER A 21 -10.75 -1.79 6.90
N ARG A 22 -9.95 -2.86 6.72
CA ARG A 22 -9.75 -3.90 7.75
C ARG A 22 -8.73 -3.50 8.80
N ALA A 23 -7.96 -2.47 8.55
CA ALA A 23 -6.99 -1.95 9.50
C ALA A 23 -7.66 -1.26 10.72
N THR A 24 -8.99 -1.13 10.68
CA THR A 24 -9.76 -0.55 11.77
C THR A 24 -10.59 -1.65 12.46
N SER A 25 -10.58 -1.67 13.79
CA SER A 25 -11.24 -2.70 14.60
C SER A 25 -12.77 -2.64 14.66
N PHE A 26 -13.42 -1.76 13.87
CA PHE A 26 -14.87 -1.60 13.94
C PHE A 26 -15.64 -2.81 13.40
N LEU A 27 -15.24 -3.31 12.23
CA LEU A 27 -15.94 -4.40 11.53
C LEU A 27 -15.12 -5.68 11.44
N TYR A 28 -13.85 -5.61 11.72
CA TYR A 28 -12.90 -6.72 11.58
C TYR A 28 -12.03 -6.84 12.83
N VAL A 29 -11.55 -8.03 13.12
CA VAL A 29 -10.58 -8.29 14.18
C VAL A 29 -9.18 -8.42 13.58
N PHE A 30 -9.07 -9.13 12.45
CA PHE A 30 -7.78 -9.34 11.81
C PHE A 30 -7.59 -8.43 10.60
N GLU A 31 -6.46 -7.78 10.58
CA GLU A 31 -6.03 -6.96 9.47
C GLU A 31 -5.61 -7.81 8.26
N GLY A 32 -5.40 -7.16 7.11
CA GLY A 32 -4.76 -7.78 5.96
C GLY A 32 -3.28 -8.07 6.18
N ALA A 33 -2.63 -8.69 5.19
CA ALA A 33 -1.21 -9.06 5.29
C ALA A 33 -0.29 -7.85 5.52
N ASP A 34 -0.36 -6.84 4.66
CA ASP A 34 0.47 -5.64 4.76
C ASP A 34 0.13 -4.80 6.01
N PRO A 35 -1.16 -4.52 6.34
CA PRO A 35 -1.53 -3.78 7.54
C PRO A 35 -1.01 -4.38 8.84
N SER A 36 -1.06 -5.71 8.99
CA SER A 36 -0.57 -6.38 10.21
C SER A 36 0.95 -6.18 10.39
N VAL A 37 1.71 -6.23 9.28
CA VAL A 37 3.15 -5.95 9.29
C VAL A 37 3.41 -4.48 9.65
N PHE A 38 2.67 -3.54 9.07
CA PHE A 38 2.88 -2.11 9.36
C PHE A 38 2.60 -1.77 10.81
N LYS A 39 1.54 -2.33 11.39
CA LYS A 39 1.24 -2.18 12.81
C LYS A 39 2.32 -2.82 13.69
N GLN A 40 2.81 -4.00 13.31
CA GLN A 40 3.87 -4.69 14.06
C GLN A 40 5.19 -3.89 14.01
N MET A 41 5.55 -3.31 12.86
CA MET A 41 6.69 -2.41 12.74
C MET A 41 6.51 -1.13 13.58
N GLY A 42 5.30 -0.57 13.59
CA GLY A 42 4.94 0.56 14.47
C GLY A 42 5.07 0.22 15.95
N LEU A 43 4.58 -0.96 16.36
CA LEU A 43 4.72 -1.47 17.73
C LEU A 43 6.19 -1.71 18.11
N ALA A 44 6.98 -2.26 17.19
CA ALA A 44 8.42 -2.46 17.39
C ALA A 44 9.12 -1.13 17.71
N LEU A 45 8.82 -0.06 16.96
CA LEU A 45 9.33 1.28 17.24
C LEU A 45 8.95 1.78 18.66
N LEU A 46 7.69 1.59 19.07
CA LEU A 46 7.22 2.01 20.39
C LEU A 46 7.89 1.22 21.53
N LYS A 47 8.28 -0.02 21.26
CA LYS A 47 9.05 -0.87 22.21
C LYS A 47 10.57 -0.66 22.11
N GLY A 48 11.04 0.38 21.40
CA GLY A 48 12.45 0.75 21.30
C GLY A 48 13.30 -0.14 20.40
N LYS A 49 12.65 -0.92 19.51
CA LYS A 49 13.35 -1.73 18.50
C LYS A 49 13.76 -0.87 17.32
N LEU A 50 14.82 -1.28 16.64
CA LEU A 50 15.39 -0.57 15.50
C LEU A 50 14.78 -1.11 14.19
N LEU A 51 14.14 -0.23 13.43
CA LEU A 51 13.63 -0.58 12.11
C LEU A 51 14.76 -1.07 11.21
N TYR A 52 14.46 -2.10 10.40
CA TYR A 52 15.32 -2.75 9.42
C TYR A 52 16.49 -3.55 10.02
N ILE A 53 16.89 -3.27 11.26
CA ILE A 53 17.94 -3.99 11.99
C ILE A 53 17.33 -5.13 12.79
N ASP A 54 16.45 -4.80 13.76
CA ASP A 54 15.75 -5.79 14.58
C ASP A 54 14.58 -6.43 13.84
N TYR A 55 13.86 -5.61 13.05
CA TYR A 55 12.73 -6.03 12.24
C TYR A 55 12.85 -5.50 10.82
N PHE A 56 12.60 -6.35 9.83
CA PHE A 56 12.74 -6.03 8.42
C PHE A 56 11.40 -6.13 7.67
N ASP A 57 11.11 -5.11 6.89
CA ASP A 57 10.14 -5.09 5.80
C ASP A 57 10.63 -4.14 4.70
N ASN A 58 10.14 -4.27 3.46
CA ASN A 58 10.62 -3.56 2.28
C ASN A 58 9.87 -2.26 1.97
N LYS A 59 9.26 -1.65 2.96
CA LYS A 59 8.63 -0.32 2.82
C LYS A 59 9.49 0.76 3.48
N GLY A 60 9.20 2.02 3.16
CA GLY A 60 9.90 3.16 3.73
C GLY A 60 9.47 3.49 5.17
N CYS A 61 10.37 4.13 5.92
CA CYS A 61 10.23 4.37 7.35
C CYS A 61 9.05 5.28 7.73
N LEU A 62 8.64 6.21 6.86
CA LEU A 62 7.51 7.10 7.17
C LEU A 62 6.20 6.34 7.37
N LEU A 63 6.02 5.21 6.70
CA LEU A 63 4.85 4.36 6.88
C LEU A 63 4.80 3.83 8.32
N TYR A 64 5.91 3.34 8.84
CA TYR A 64 5.99 2.79 10.20
C TYR A 64 5.93 3.87 11.28
N PHE A 65 6.53 5.03 11.04
CA PHE A 65 6.38 6.19 11.94
C PHE A 65 4.93 6.64 12.06
N LEU A 66 4.18 6.61 10.96
CA LEU A 66 2.75 6.92 10.97
C LEU A 66 1.96 5.89 11.80
N HIS A 67 2.25 4.59 11.65
CA HIS A 67 1.62 3.54 12.44
C HIS A 67 2.00 3.63 13.92
N ALA A 68 3.28 3.86 14.23
CA ALA A 68 3.73 4.09 15.61
C ALA A 68 3.01 5.29 16.24
N LEU A 69 2.85 6.38 15.49
CA LEU A 69 2.12 7.56 15.95
C LEU A 69 0.63 7.23 16.22
N ALA A 70 -0.03 6.53 15.30
CA ALA A 70 -1.42 6.12 15.48
C ALA A 70 -1.59 5.23 16.72
N LEU A 71 -0.72 4.23 16.90
CA LEU A 71 -0.74 3.34 18.06
C LEU A 71 -0.53 4.11 19.36
N ARG A 72 0.41 5.07 19.39
CA ARG A 72 0.68 5.90 20.57
C ARG A 72 -0.50 6.81 20.94
N LEU A 73 -1.24 7.31 19.97
CA LEU A 73 -2.37 8.23 20.19
C LEU A 73 -3.67 7.53 20.59
N GLY A 74 -3.84 6.26 20.31
CA GLY A 74 -5.05 5.50 20.64
C GLY A 74 -5.37 4.40 19.63
N GLY A 75 -4.37 3.88 18.94
CA GLY A 75 -4.48 2.68 18.10
C GLY A 75 -5.32 2.87 16.84
N ASP A 76 -6.17 1.90 16.60
CA ASP A 76 -6.96 1.77 15.37
C ASP A 76 -7.87 2.95 15.07
N PHE A 77 -8.37 3.63 16.09
CA PHE A 77 -9.19 4.84 15.90
C PHE A 77 -8.38 5.96 15.20
N PHE A 78 -7.14 6.21 15.65
CA PHE A 78 -6.30 7.23 15.01
C PHE A 78 -5.81 6.79 13.65
N LEU A 79 -5.55 5.49 13.44
CA LEU A 79 -5.22 4.96 12.11
C LEU A 79 -6.38 5.19 11.14
N MET A 80 -7.62 4.90 11.53
CA MET A 80 -8.83 5.19 10.77
C MET A 80 -8.95 6.69 10.45
N LEU A 81 -8.72 7.54 11.45
CA LEU A 81 -8.77 9.00 11.26
C LEU A 81 -7.70 9.45 10.24
N PHE A 82 -6.48 8.94 10.32
CA PHE A 82 -5.41 9.27 9.38
C PHE A 82 -5.74 8.79 7.95
N GLN A 83 -6.25 7.56 7.79
CA GLN A 83 -6.74 7.07 6.49
C GLN A 83 -7.88 7.95 5.94
N THR A 84 -8.83 8.33 6.79
CA THR A 84 -9.94 9.23 6.42
C THR A 84 -9.41 10.57 5.93
N ILE A 85 -8.46 11.17 6.64
CA ILE A 85 -7.83 12.44 6.27
C ILE A 85 -7.07 12.30 4.93
N SER A 86 -6.32 11.22 4.76
CA SER A 86 -5.59 10.91 3.52
C SER A 86 -6.53 10.82 2.32
N LEU A 87 -7.61 10.02 2.44
CA LEU A 87 -8.60 9.87 1.39
C LEU A 87 -9.36 11.17 1.13
N PHE A 88 -9.73 11.91 2.19
CA PHE A 88 -10.40 13.20 2.06
C PHE A 88 -9.57 14.20 1.25
N PHE A 89 -8.28 14.37 1.56
CA PHE A 89 -7.41 15.25 0.78
C PHE A 89 -7.25 14.77 -0.66
N THR A 90 -7.15 13.47 -0.88
CA THR A 90 -7.11 12.88 -2.22
C THR A 90 -8.38 13.23 -3.01
N MET A 91 -9.56 13.00 -2.45
CA MET A 91 -10.84 13.33 -3.08
C MET A 91 -11.03 14.83 -3.31
N LEU A 92 -10.56 15.66 -2.37
CA LEU A 92 -10.58 17.11 -2.50
C LEU A 92 -9.78 17.58 -3.72
N MET A 93 -8.59 16.99 -3.92
CA MET A 93 -7.72 17.32 -5.06
C MET A 93 -8.27 16.73 -6.37
N TRP A 94 -8.82 15.51 -6.38
CA TRP A 94 -9.51 14.95 -7.55
C TRP A 94 -10.70 15.82 -7.94
N SER A 95 -11.51 16.26 -6.97
CA SER A 95 -12.58 17.22 -7.22
C SER A 95 -12.06 18.52 -7.85
N GLY A 96 -10.95 19.05 -7.32
CA GLY A 96 -10.31 20.24 -7.87
C GLY A 96 -9.78 20.06 -9.29
N MET A 97 -9.27 18.88 -9.63
CA MET A 97 -8.85 18.54 -11.00
C MET A 97 -10.05 18.48 -11.96
N LEU A 98 -11.09 17.73 -11.56
CA LEU A 98 -12.31 17.57 -12.35
C LEU A 98 -13.05 18.90 -12.56
N ASP A 99 -13.04 19.81 -11.59
CA ASP A 99 -13.61 21.18 -11.71
C ASP A 99 -12.93 22.04 -12.77
N LEU A 100 -11.72 21.70 -13.23
CA LEU A 100 -11.06 22.43 -14.33
C LEU A 100 -11.76 22.25 -15.67
N TYR A 101 -12.49 21.15 -15.87
CA TYR A 101 -13.07 20.75 -17.14
C TYR A 101 -14.58 20.45 -17.08
N HIS A 102 -15.13 20.17 -15.89
CA HIS A 102 -16.50 19.68 -15.73
C HIS A 102 -17.33 20.52 -14.77
N ASN A 103 -18.64 20.50 -15.00
CA ASN A 103 -19.60 21.03 -14.02
C ASN A 103 -19.75 20.11 -12.80
N ALA A 104 -20.41 20.59 -11.75
CA ALA A 104 -20.56 19.87 -10.48
C ALA A 104 -21.22 18.49 -10.62
N ARG A 105 -22.16 18.31 -11.58
CA ARG A 105 -22.87 17.03 -11.77
C ARG A 105 -21.92 15.97 -12.35
N ILE A 106 -21.17 16.31 -13.39
CA ILE A 106 -20.22 15.38 -14.05
C ILE A 106 -19.06 15.09 -13.10
N ARG A 107 -18.52 16.14 -12.43
CA ARG A 107 -17.49 15.96 -11.40
C ARG A 107 -17.88 14.92 -10.34
N ASN A 108 -19.09 15.05 -9.75
CA ASN A 108 -19.54 14.14 -8.70
C ASN A 108 -19.74 12.72 -9.24
N LEU A 109 -20.23 12.57 -10.47
CA LEU A 109 -20.31 11.27 -11.13
C LEU A 109 -18.92 10.64 -11.31
N CYS A 110 -17.94 11.39 -11.81
CA CYS A 110 -16.57 10.91 -11.98
C CYS A 110 -15.94 10.51 -10.65
N LEU A 111 -16.15 11.31 -9.59
CA LEU A 111 -15.68 10.95 -8.24
C LEU A 111 -16.33 9.67 -7.73
N GLY A 112 -17.63 9.49 -7.92
CA GLY A 112 -18.34 8.26 -7.55
C GLY A 112 -17.75 7.03 -8.27
N ILE A 113 -17.56 7.11 -9.58
CA ILE A 113 -16.95 6.03 -10.37
C ILE A 113 -15.51 5.75 -9.89
N THR A 114 -14.73 6.79 -9.57
CA THR A 114 -13.36 6.62 -9.06
C THR A 114 -13.34 5.92 -7.70
N LEU A 115 -14.28 6.24 -6.80
CA LEU A 115 -14.42 5.55 -5.52
C LEU A 115 -14.81 4.08 -5.68
N VAL A 116 -15.67 3.78 -6.65
CA VAL A 116 -16.04 2.40 -6.98
C VAL A 116 -14.83 1.61 -7.49
N LEU A 117 -13.99 2.23 -8.34
CA LEU A 117 -12.72 1.62 -8.75
C LEU A 117 -11.75 1.46 -7.58
N LEU A 118 -11.64 2.48 -6.73
CA LEU A 118 -10.80 2.42 -5.53
C LEU A 118 -11.23 1.24 -4.65
N LEU A 119 -12.54 1.01 -4.47
CA LEU A 119 -13.05 -0.13 -3.71
C LEU A 119 -12.55 -1.46 -4.29
N GLY A 120 -12.56 -1.61 -5.61
CA GLY A 120 -12.04 -2.80 -6.30
C GLY A 120 -10.54 -3.02 -6.09
N PHE A 121 -9.77 -1.98 -5.84
CA PHE A 121 -8.32 -2.04 -5.61
C PHE A 121 -7.95 -2.02 -4.12
N TYR A 122 -8.90 -1.72 -3.24
CA TYR A 122 -8.63 -1.39 -1.83
C TYR A 122 -8.13 -2.59 -1.03
N CYS A 123 -8.48 -3.80 -1.44
CA CYS A 123 -8.15 -5.05 -0.76
C CYS A 123 -8.61 -5.04 0.71
N SER A 124 -7.73 -4.81 1.65
CA SER A 124 -8.05 -4.68 3.07
C SER A 124 -7.89 -3.26 3.61
N GLY A 125 -7.59 -2.28 2.74
CA GLY A 125 -7.17 -0.96 3.16
C GLY A 125 -5.78 -0.94 3.79
N ASP A 126 -5.34 0.24 4.22
CA ASP A 126 -4.03 0.44 4.86
C ASP A 126 -2.85 -0.06 4.01
N GLN A 127 -2.96 0.14 2.70
CA GLN A 127 -1.91 -0.21 1.76
C GLN A 127 -0.96 0.99 1.59
N SER A 128 0.33 0.73 1.36
CA SER A 128 1.31 1.79 1.11
C SER A 128 0.94 2.68 -0.08
N GLN A 129 0.23 2.13 -1.09
CA GLN A 129 -0.29 2.88 -2.23
C GLN A 129 -1.38 3.89 -1.81
N GLU A 130 -2.26 3.49 -0.91
CA GLU A 130 -3.30 4.37 -0.36
C GLU A 130 -2.70 5.60 0.31
N TRP A 131 -1.69 5.40 1.15
CA TRP A 131 -0.99 6.48 1.84
C TRP A 131 -0.26 7.43 0.88
N CYS A 132 0.12 6.96 -0.31
CA CYS A 132 0.75 7.79 -1.33
C CYS A 132 -0.24 8.61 -2.16
N LEU A 133 -1.54 8.26 -2.21
CA LEU A 133 -2.52 8.91 -3.09
C LEU A 133 -2.57 10.45 -2.98
N PRO A 134 -2.63 11.08 -1.80
CA PRO A 134 -2.67 12.54 -1.72
C PRO A 134 -1.39 13.17 -2.27
N PHE A 135 -0.25 12.53 -2.05
CA PHE A 135 1.06 13.01 -2.48
C PHE A 135 1.31 12.79 -3.98
N ILE A 136 0.66 11.80 -4.60
CA ILE A 136 0.63 11.65 -6.06
C ILE A 136 -0.31 12.69 -6.67
N THR A 137 -1.46 12.92 -6.04
CA THR A 137 -2.54 13.75 -6.61
C THR A 137 -2.22 15.23 -6.56
N TYR A 138 -1.55 15.75 -5.51
CA TYR A 138 -1.19 17.15 -5.42
C TYR A 138 -0.29 17.63 -6.57
N PRO A 139 0.82 16.96 -6.92
CA PRO A 139 1.61 17.27 -8.11
C PRO A 139 0.77 17.34 -9.38
N LEU A 140 -0.12 16.37 -9.59
CA LEU A 140 -0.99 16.35 -10.76
C LEU A 140 -1.94 17.55 -10.81
N LEU A 141 -2.55 17.90 -9.67
CA LEU A 141 -3.40 19.10 -9.58
C LEU A 141 -2.63 20.37 -9.96
N VAL A 142 -1.38 20.51 -9.50
CA VAL A 142 -0.52 21.66 -9.84
C VAL A 142 -0.20 21.64 -11.34
N TYR A 143 0.18 20.48 -11.90
CA TYR A 143 0.47 20.31 -13.32
C TYR A 143 -0.72 20.76 -14.19
N PHE A 144 -1.93 20.23 -13.92
CA PHE A 144 -3.12 20.55 -14.73
C PHE A 144 -3.61 21.98 -14.54
N LYS A 145 -3.47 22.57 -13.35
CA LYS A 145 -3.73 24.01 -13.17
C LYS A 145 -2.78 24.85 -14.00
N SER A 146 -1.49 24.56 -13.98
CA SER A 146 -0.47 25.23 -14.78
C SER A 146 -0.79 25.09 -16.28
N TYR A 147 -1.07 23.87 -16.73
CA TYR A 147 -1.43 23.56 -18.11
C TYR A 147 -2.67 24.34 -18.58
N LYS A 148 -3.76 24.35 -17.77
CA LYS A 148 -5.02 25.02 -18.11
C LYS A 148 -4.90 26.55 -18.14
N THR A 149 -4.15 27.13 -17.20
CA THR A 149 -3.97 28.58 -17.10
C THR A 149 -2.83 29.10 -17.95
N LYS A 150 -2.03 28.23 -18.57
CA LYS A 150 -0.80 28.54 -19.31
C LYS A 150 0.23 29.32 -18.48
N ASN A 151 0.16 29.16 -17.14
CA ASN A 151 1.10 29.78 -16.22
C ASN A 151 2.18 28.79 -15.83
N ASP A 152 3.40 29.26 -15.62
CA ASP A 152 4.50 28.46 -15.14
C ASP A 152 4.26 27.97 -13.71
N ILE A 153 4.75 26.77 -13.42
CA ILE A 153 4.77 26.24 -12.06
C ILE A 153 5.77 27.08 -11.25
N ARG A 154 5.30 27.64 -10.14
CA ARG A 154 6.11 28.51 -9.26
C ARG A 154 7.17 27.69 -8.53
N PRO A 155 8.34 28.28 -8.19
CA PRO A 155 9.38 27.59 -7.44
C PRO A 155 8.90 26.91 -6.15
N ILE A 156 8.04 27.60 -5.36
CA ILE A 156 7.46 27.03 -4.14
C ILE A 156 6.57 25.80 -4.42
N GLN A 157 5.87 25.77 -5.56
CA GLN A 157 5.09 24.60 -5.95
C GLN A 157 6.01 23.44 -6.31
N MET A 158 7.13 23.72 -7.03
CA MET A 158 8.13 22.68 -7.32
C MET A 158 8.78 22.12 -6.06
N LEU A 159 9.05 22.95 -5.06
CA LEU A 159 9.53 22.52 -3.75
C LEU A 159 8.49 21.60 -3.09
N LEU A 160 7.22 21.98 -3.04
CA LEU A 160 6.16 21.14 -2.46
C LEU A 160 5.97 19.83 -3.23
N ILE A 161 6.16 19.83 -4.55
CA ILE A 161 6.16 18.60 -5.36
C ILE A 161 7.33 17.70 -4.97
N GLY A 162 8.52 18.28 -4.77
CA GLY A 162 9.67 17.57 -4.25
C GLY A 162 9.40 16.95 -2.87
N VAL A 163 8.75 17.69 -1.95
CA VAL A 163 8.29 17.16 -0.66
C VAL A 163 7.34 15.98 -0.85
N CYS A 164 6.34 16.10 -1.75
CA CYS A 164 5.42 14.99 -2.03
C CYS A 164 6.16 13.74 -2.52
N VAL A 165 7.11 13.90 -3.46
CA VAL A 165 7.91 12.77 -3.95
C VAL A 165 8.83 12.23 -2.85
N GLY A 166 9.38 13.07 -1.99
CA GLY A 166 10.13 12.64 -0.80
C GLY A 166 9.28 11.76 0.11
N ILE A 167 8.06 12.17 0.44
CA ILE A 167 7.13 11.37 1.25
C ILE A 167 6.82 10.04 0.57
N ILE A 168 6.49 10.04 -0.72
CA ILE A 168 6.25 8.81 -1.49
C ILE A 168 7.48 7.90 -1.43
N THR A 169 8.68 8.44 -1.60
CA THR A 169 9.94 7.70 -1.55
C THR A 169 10.11 6.94 -0.23
N PHE A 170 9.81 7.59 0.90
CA PHE A 170 9.94 7.01 2.24
C PHE A 170 8.65 6.34 2.77
N ILE A 171 7.63 6.20 1.94
CA ILE A 171 6.52 5.25 2.11
C ILE A 171 6.77 4.02 1.22
N GLN A 172 6.81 4.22 -0.10
CA GLN A 172 7.16 3.20 -1.09
C GLN A 172 7.50 3.87 -2.43
N VAL A 173 8.76 3.84 -2.82
CA VAL A 173 9.31 4.58 -3.97
C VAL A 173 8.61 4.30 -5.31
N ASN A 174 8.15 3.06 -5.52
CA ASN A 174 7.50 2.65 -6.77
C ASN A 174 6.23 3.46 -7.07
N ASN A 175 5.57 4.00 -6.05
CA ASN A 175 4.37 4.81 -6.19
C ASN A 175 4.62 6.20 -6.83
N ALA A 176 5.89 6.62 -6.99
CA ALA A 176 6.23 7.88 -7.66
C ALA A 176 6.05 7.82 -9.19
N CYS A 177 5.75 6.67 -9.79
CA CYS A 177 5.70 6.43 -11.22
C CYS A 177 4.86 7.46 -12.00
N VAL A 178 3.69 7.84 -11.48
CA VAL A 178 2.81 8.83 -12.13
C VAL A 178 3.41 10.23 -12.08
N VAL A 179 3.92 10.64 -10.93
CA VAL A 179 4.54 11.96 -10.77
C VAL A 179 5.78 12.07 -11.65
N LEU A 180 6.61 11.03 -11.69
CA LEU A 180 7.81 10.97 -12.54
C LEU A 180 7.45 11.00 -14.03
N GLY A 181 6.37 10.36 -14.45
CA GLY A 181 5.88 10.41 -15.82
C GLY A 181 5.52 11.82 -16.26
N PHE A 182 4.76 12.55 -15.44
CA PHE A 182 4.31 13.92 -15.76
C PHE A 182 5.43 14.95 -15.64
N TYR A 183 6.23 14.92 -14.59
CA TYR A 183 7.31 15.88 -14.39
C TYR A 183 8.56 15.57 -15.22
N GLY A 184 8.84 14.31 -15.51
CA GLY A 184 9.85 13.90 -16.48
C GLY A 184 9.52 14.44 -17.88
N PHE A 185 8.26 14.31 -18.31
CA PHE A 185 7.79 14.92 -19.57
C PHE A 185 7.90 16.45 -19.55
N LEU A 186 7.49 17.10 -18.45
CA LEU A 186 7.59 18.57 -18.31
C LEU A 186 9.05 19.03 -18.46
N TRP A 187 9.97 18.41 -17.76
CA TRP A 187 11.39 18.75 -17.82
C TRP A 187 12.00 18.49 -19.21
N LEU A 188 11.64 17.37 -19.84
CA LEU A 188 12.04 17.10 -21.22
C LEU A 188 11.53 18.20 -22.18
N HIS A 189 10.27 18.61 -22.03
CA HIS A 189 9.69 19.68 -22.83
C HIS A 189 10.42 21.02 -22.64
N ILE A 190 10.74 21.41 -21.41
CA ILE A 190 11.53 22.60 -21.07
C ILE A 190 12.93 22.53 -21.70
N LEU A 191 13.60 21.37 -21.63
CA LEU A 191 14.93 21.15 -22.25
C LEU A 191 14.89 21.27 -23.77
N LEU A 192 13.88 20.67 -24.41
CA LEU A 192 13.71 20.75 -25.88
C LEU A 192 13.46 22.19 -26.35
N LYS A 193 12.86 23.03 -25.50
CA LYS A 193 12.72 24.47 -25.73
C LYS A 193 13.98 25.28 -25.44
N LYS A 194 15.06 24.61 -24.98
CA LYS A 194 16.33 25.24 -24.59
C LYS A 194 16.18 26.26 -23.43
N GLU A 195 15.16 26.10 -22.59
CA GLU A 195 14.93 26.94 -21.42
C GLU A 195 15.76 26.44 -20.21
N PHE A 196 17.08 26.36 -20.35
CA PHE A 196 17.97 25.72 -19.36
C PHE A 196 17.85 26.33 -17.96
N ARG A 197 17.78 27.66 -17.86
CA ARG A 197 17.64 28.33 -16.56
C ARG A 197 16.38 27.86 -15.83
N ARG A 198 15.26 27.75 -16.54
CA ARG A 198 13.98 27.27 -16.00
C ARG A 198 14.07 25.81 -15.58
N PHE A 199 14.73 24.99 -16.38
CA PHE A 199 14.96 23.58 -16.06
C PHE A 199 15.75 23.43 -14.76
N PHE A 200 16.94 24.05 -14.66
CA PHE A 200 17.78 23.92 -13.47
C PHE A 200 17.14 24.52 -12.22
N THR A 201 16.43 25.66 -12.34
CA THR A 201 15.70 26.24 -11.21
C THR A 201 14.60 25.29 -10.73
N SER A 202 13.80 24.75 -11.64
CA SER A 202 12.73 23.79 -11.34
C SER A 202 13.29 22.54 -10.66
N LEU A 203 14.35 21.96 -11.21
CA LEU A 203 15.01 20.76 -10.67
C LEU A 203 15.62 21.03 -9.28
N ALA A 204 16.26 22.18 -9.07
CA ALA A 204 16.85 22.56 -7.79
C ALA A 204 15.80 22.66 -6.68
N TYR A 205 14.67 23.33 -6.92
CA TYR A 205 13.58 23.39 -5.94
C TYR A 205 12.94 22.03 -5.68
N PHE A 206 12.80 21.21 -6.70
CA PHE A 206 12.32 19.83 -6.56
C PHE A 206 13.26 18.99 -5.66
N ILE A 207 14.57 19.02 -5.95
CA ILE A 207 15.57 18.30 -5.15
C ILE A 207 15.59 18.85 -3.71
N LEU A 208 15.53 20.16 -3.52
CA LEU A 208 15.48 20.75 -2.19
C LEU A 208 14.23 20.28 -1.42
N GLY A 209 13.07 20.22 -2.06
CA GLY A 209 11.86 19.68 -1.45
C GLY A 209 12.00 18.20 -1.06
N TRP A 210 12.60 17.40 -1.92
CA TRP A 210 12.89 15.99 -1.63
C TRP A 210 13.86 15.84 -0.44
N LEU A 211 14.92 16.65 -0.40
CA LEU A 211 15.91 16.67 0.68
C LEU A 211 15.30 17.09 2.03
N LEU A 212 14.28 17.95 2.05
CA LEU A 212 13.56 18.31 3.30
C LEU A 212 12.91 17.10 3.97
N VAL A 213 12.55 16.07 3.22
CA VAL A 213 12.01 14.82 3.74
C VAL A 213 13.11 13.78 3.97
N ALA A 214 14.04 13.67 3.03
CA ALA A 214 15.10 12.66 3.10
C ALA A 214 16.06 12.91 4.27
N SER A 215 16.45 14.18 4.50
CA SER A 215 17.45 14.49 5.54
C SER A 215 17.01 14.14 6.97
N PRO A 216 15.78 14.41 7.42
CA PRO A 216 15.34 13.94 8.74
C PRO A 216 15.32 12.40 8.84
N CYS A 217 14.89 11.68 7.78
CA CYS A 217 14.92 10.23 7.78
C CYS A 217 16.36 9.70 7.91
N VAL A 218 17.27 10.16 7.06
CA VAL A 218 18.70 9.78 7.11
C VAL A 218 19.30 10.12 8.47
N MET A 219 19.03 11.32 8.98
CA MET A 219 19.55 11.78 10.26
C MET A 219 19.09 10.89 11.42
N TYR A 220 17.81 10.51 11.44
CA TYR A 220 17.27 9.59 12.44
C TYR A 220 18.05 8.28 12.47
N PHE A 221 18.19 7.59 11.33
CA PHE A 221 18.89 6.31 11.26
C PHE A 221 20.39 6.45 11.57
N TYR A 222 21.01 7.56 11.16
CA TYR A 222 22.40 7.83 11.51
C TYR A 222 22.60 8.03 13.02
N LEU A 223 21.73 8.78 13.68
CA LEU A 223 21.83 9.03 15.13
C LEU A 223 21.58 7.77 15.96
N VAL A 224 20.70 6.88 15.48
CA VAL A 224 20.31 5.67 16.23
C VAL A 224 21.31 4.52 16.02
N SER A 225 21.85 4.36 14.82
CA SER A 225 22.69 3.19 14.47
C SER A 225 23.87 3.51 13.54
N GLY A 226 24.26 4.77 13.42
CA GLY A 226 25.36 5.19 12.55
C GLY A 226 25.09 4.89 11.07
N TRP A 227 26.16 4.75 10.30
CA TRP A 227 26.07 4.43 8.85
C TRP A 227 25.43 3.08 8.55
N HIS A 228 25.51 2.12 9.47
CA HIS A 228 24.83 0.82 9.31
C HIS A 228 23.32 1.01 9.26
N GLY A 229 22.74 1.80 10.16
CA GLY A 229 21.30 2.10 10.13
C GLY A 229 20.87 2.82 8.84
N VAL A 230 21.69 3.75 8.34
CA VAL A 230 21.42 4.42 7.06
C VAL A 230 21.45 3.42 5.90
N TYR A 231 22.43 2.51 5.88
CA TYR A 231 22.52 1.46 4.85
C TYR A 231 21.28 0.55 4.87
N GLU A 232 20.88 0.05 6.05
CA GLU A 232 19.70 -0.82 6.20
C GLU A 232 18.40 -0.09 5.75
N MET A 233 18.23 1.18 6.08
CA MET A 233 17.13 2.00 5.60
C MET A 233 17.13 2.13 4.08
N VAL A 234 18.29 2.42 3.47
CA VAL A 234 18.44 2.54 2.01
C VAL A 234 18.18 1.19 1.34
N TYR A 235 18.73 0.11 1.92
CA TYR A 235 18.50 -1.24 1.42
C TYR A 235 17.01 -1.58 1.42
N ALA A 236 16.33 -1.41 2.56
CA ALA A 236 14.92 -1.71 2.69
C ALA A 236 14.03 -0.85 1.76
N SER A 237 14.28 0.46 1.71
CA SER A 237 13.42 1.39 0.96
C SER A 237 13.63 1.33 -0.55
N PHE A 238 14.84 0.98 -1.03
CA PHE A 238 15.20 1.07 -2.46
C PHE A 238 15.75 -0.24 -3.02
N LEU A 239 16.86 -0.78 -2.45
CA LEU A 239 17.59 -1.88 -3.08
C LEU A 239 16.80 -3.18 -3.03
N SER A 240 16.12 -3.46 -1.93
CA SER A 240 15.25 -4.63 -1.79
C SER A 240 14.11 -4.64 -2.81
N ASN A 241 13.57 -3.46 -3.16
CA ASN A 241 12.56 -3.34 -4.22
C ASN A 241 13.15 -3.68 -5.60
N LEU A 242 14.40 -3.30 -5.88
CA LEU A 242 15.09 -3.69 -7.13
C LEU A 242 15.36 -5.20 -7.17
N GLU A 243 15.81 -5.80 -6.07
CA GLU A 243 15.97 -7.25 -5.95
C GLU A 243 14.64 -7.99 -6.15
N TYR A 244 13.57 -7.47 -5.55
CA TYR A 244 12.23 -8.03 -5.68
C TYR A 244 11.73 -8.01 -7.13
N ILE A 245 12.01 -6.94 -7.89
CA ILE A 245 11.73 -6.85 -9.32
C ILE A 245 12.58 -7.86 -10.09
N GLY A 246 13.89 -7.94 -9.79
CA GLY A 246 14.87 -8.81 -10.45
C GLY A 246 14.64 -10.30 -10.22
N ALA A 247 14.01 -10.70 -9.11
CA ALA A 247 13.76 -12.10 -8.74
C ALA A 247 12.68 -12.83 -9.59
N GLY A 248 12.19 -12.21 -10.64
CA GLY A 248 11.28 -12.80 -11.64
C GLY A 248 10.08 -11.93 -11.96
N PHE A 249 9.80 -11.83 -13.25
CA PHE A 249 8.70 -11.04 -13.79
C PHE A 249 7.41 -11.90 -13.78
N HIS A 250 6.65 -11.85 -12.70
CA HIS A 250 5.36 -12.53 -12.61
C HIS A 250 4.21 -11.52 -12.61
N ILE A 251 3.80 -11.10 -13.81
CA ILE A 251 2.60 -10.29 -13.96
C ILE A 251 1.39 -11.22 -14.02
N ARG A 252 0.48 -11.09 -13.07
CA ARG A 252 -0.86 -11.64 -13.22
C ARG A 252 -1.64 -10.75 -14.21
N LEU A 253 -1.35 -10.87 -15.49
CA LEU A 253 -1.87 -10.02 -16.57
C LEU A 253 -3.39 -9.85 -16.49
N PHE A 254 -4.13 -10.89 -16.12
CA PHE A 254 -5.58 -10.84 -15.97
C PHE A 254 -6.07 -9.83 -14.93
N LEU A 255 -5.24 -9.47 -13.92
CA LEU A 255 -5.59 -8.43 -12.94
C LEU A 255 -5.43 -7.01 -13.48
N PHE A 256 -4.51 -6.80 -14.43
CA PHE A 256 -4.09 -5.47 -14.89
C PHE A 256 -4.65 -5.12 -16.26
N ILE A 257 -4.78 -6.12 -17.16
CA ILE A 257 -5.24 -5.90 -18.54
C ILE A 257 -6.57 -5.13 -18.60
N PRO A 258 -7.63 -5.47 -17.84
CA PRO A 258 -8.89 -4.74 -17.91
C PRO A 258 -8.72 -3.26 -17.59
N TYR A 259 -7.94 -2.93 -16.55
CA TYR A 259 -7.69 -1.54 -16.17
C TYR A 259 -6.86 -0.78 -17.21
N VAL A 260 -5.81 -1.39 -17.74
CA VAL A 260 -4.97 -0.80 -18.79
C VAL A 260 -5.76 -0.57 -20.06
N ILE A 261 -6.59 -1.54 -20.48
CA ILE A 261 -7.49 -1.38 -21.64
C ILE A 261 -8.46 -0.22 -21.42
N MET A 262 -9.04 -0.12 -20.24
CA MET A 262 -9.93 0.99 -19.90
C MET A 262 -9.21 2.34 -19.97
N LEU A 263 -8.02 2.45 -19.36
CA LEU A 263 -7.20 3.67 -19.42
C LEU A 263 -6.81 4.04 -20.84
N LEU A 264 -6.32 3.07 -21.63
CA LEU A 264 -5.90 3.30 -23.02
C LEU A 264 -7.11 3.70 -23.87
N SER A 265 -8.25 3.02 -23.73
CA SER A 265 -9.48 3.37 -24.45
C SER A 265 -9.90 4.81 -24.15
N LEU A 266 -9.95 5.22 -22.88
CA LEU A 266 -10.28 6.58 -22.47
C LEU A 266 -9.27 7.59 -23.01
N THR A 267 -7.99 7.28 -22.96
CA THR A 267 -6.89 8.16 -23.38
C THR A 267 -6.90 8.34 -24.89
N ILE A 268 -7.09 7.27 -25.67
CA ILE A 268 -7.20 7.32 -27.13
C ILE A 268 -8.43 8.13 -27.56
N LEU A 269 -9.55 7.95 -26.85
CA LEU A 269 -10.77 8.69 -27.13
C LEU A 269 -10.63 10.19 -26.83
N THR A 270 -9.95 10.54 -25.75
CA THR A 270 -9.61 11.93 -25.45
C THR A 270 -8.74 12.51 -26.57
N TRP A 271 -7.75 11.75 -27.03
CA TRP A 271 -6.85 12.19 -28.11
C TRP A 271 -7.56 12.38 -29.47
N VAL A 272 -8.47 11.48 -29.81
CA VAL A 272 -9.23 11.56 -31.08
C VAL A 272 -10.19 12.77 -31.06
N ASN A 273 -10.77 13.05 -29.90
CA ASN A 273 -11.77 14.13 -29.76
C ASN A 273 -11.17 15.52 -29.57
N SER A 274 -9.98 15.62 -28.98
CA SER A 274 -9.32 16.92 -28.71
C SER A 274 -7.89 16.91 -29.26
N ARG A 275 -7.72 17.40 -30.49
CA ARG A 275 -6.39 17.46 -31.14
C ARG A 275 -5.32 18.22 -30.33
N ASN A 276 -5.72 19.03 -29.35
CA ASN A 276 -4.82 19.84 -28.51
C ASN A 276 -4.32 19.12 -27.24
N GLU A 277 -4.76 17.90 -26.96
CA GLU A 277 -4.46 17.19 -25.68
C GLU A 277 -3.34 16.14 -25.82
N LYS A 278 -2.51 16.26 -26.88
CA LYS A 278 -1.30 15.39 -27.03
C LYS A 278 -0.36 15.46 -25.83
N GLU A 279 -0.29 16.62 -25.17
CA GLU A 279 0.53 16.87 -24.00
C GLU A 279 0.04 16.12 -22.72
N VAL A 280 -1.17 15.56 -22.77
CA VAL A 280 -1.70 14.70 -21.70
C VAL A 280 -1.42 13.23 -21.99
N LEU A 281 -1.55 12.82 -23.26
CA LEU A 281 -1.37 11.43 -23.69
C LEU A 281 0.04 10.92 -23.39
N ILE A 282 1.08 11.70 -23.74
CA ILE A 282 2.47 11.28 -23.57
C ILE A 282 2.82 11.01 -22.10
N PRO A 283 2.58 11.92 -21.15
CA PRO A 283 2.88 11.66 -19.75
C PRO A 283 2.04 10.53 -19.14
N VAL A 284 0.80 10.30 -19.60
CA VAL A 284 0.00 9.14 -19.18
C VAL A 284 0.67 7.85 -19.63
N LEU A 285 1.03 7.75 -20.91
CA LEU A 285 1.73 6.57 -21.45
C LEU A 285 3.08 6.34 -20.73
N LEU A 286 3.85 7.41 -20.52
CA LEU A 286 5.13 7.33 -19.81
C LEU A 286 4.93 6.83 -18.37
N SER A 287 3.90 7.31 -17.67
CA SER A 287 3.55 6.85 -16.32
C SER A 287 3.19 5.36 -16.30
N ILE A 288 2.45 4.86 -17.28
CA ILE A 288 2.10 3.43 -17.40
C ILE A 288 3.36 2.60 -17.64
N VAL A 289 4.27 3.06 -18.50
CA VAL A 289 5.55 2.37 -18.76
C VAL A 289 6.40 2.31 -17.50
N ILE A 290 6.57 3.46 -16.78
CA ILE A 290 7.33 3.49 -15.53
C ILE A 290 6.69 2.58 -14.49
N PHE A 291 5.35 2.59 -14.37
CA PHE A 291 4.62 1.67 -13.50
C PHE A 291 4.92 0.21 -13.83
N ALA A 292 4.82 -0.18 -15.08
CA ALA A 292 5.09 -1.55 -15.52
C ALA A 292 6.53 -1.98 -15.21
N LEU A 293 7.50 -1.06 -15.34
CA LEU A 293 8.91 -1.34 -15.05
C LEU A 293 9.18 -1.42 -13.54
N THR A 294 8.52 -0.61 -12.72
CA THR A 294 8.80 -0.51 -11.28
C THR A 294 8.01 -1.51 -10.43
N PHE A 295 6.89 -2.03 -10.95
CA PHE A 295 6.05 -3.03 -10.28
C PHE A 295 6.17 -4.41 -10.96
N GLY A 296 7.33 -4.83 -11.38
CA GLY A 296 7.58 -6.05 -12.17
C GLY A 296 6.99 -7.37 -11.62
N LYS A 297 6.69 -7.45 -10.31
CA LYS A 297 5.90 -8.53 -9.70
C LYS A 297 4.49 -8.06 -9.36
N LEU A 298 3.69 -7.78 -10.37
CA LEU A 298 2.30 -7.39 -10.21
C LEU A 298 1.45 -8.59 -9.73
N GLY A 299 1.49 -8.85 -8.43
CA GLY A 299 0.77 -9.97 -7.81
C GLY A 299 -0.61 -9.63 -7.25
N ASN A 300 -0.87 -8.36 -6.93
CA ASN A 300 -2.04 -7.93 -6.19
C ASN A 300 -2.72 -6.70 -6.80
N MET A 301 -4.06 -6.63 -6.71
CA MET A 301 -4.85 -5.54 -7.29
C MET A 301 -4.54 -4.18 -6.67
N TYR A 302 -4.13 -4.12 -5.40
CA TYR A 302 -3.85 -2.85 -4.73
C TYR A 302 -2.71 -2.04 -5.37
N TYR A 303 -1.82 -2.66 -6.14
CA TYR A 303 -0.82 -1.92 -6.92
C TYR A 303 -1.45 -0.94 -7.93
N LEU A 304 -2.66 -1.23 -8.41
CA LEU A 304 -3.39 -0.35 -9.33
C LEU A 304 -3.76 1.00 -8.69
N MET A 305 -3.81 1.10 -7.36
CA MET A 305 -4.02 2.38 -6.68
C MET A 305 -2.93 3.40 -7.02
N ALA A 306 -1.69 2.97 -7.27
CA ALA A 306 -0.60 3.87 -7.65
C ALA A 306 -0.87 4.62 -8.96
N ILE A 307 -1.60 3.99 -9.89
CA ILE A 307 -1.97 4.59 -11.19
C ILE A 307 -3.45 4.98 -11.28
N LEU A 308 -4.21 4.85 -10.18
CA LEU A 308 -5.62 5.29 -10.13
C LEU A 308 -5.81 6.79 -10.49
N PRO A 309 -4.90 7.71 -10.11
CA PRO A 309 -4.98 9.10 -10.55
C PRO A 309 -4.98 9.30 -12.07
N LEU A 310 -4.42 8.37 -12.86
CA LEU A 310 -4.49 8.42 -14.32
C LEU A 310 -5.93 8.26 -14.83
N PHE A 311 -6.74 7.45 -14.14
CA PHE A 311 -8.17 7.35 -14.47
C PHE A 311 -8.89 8.68 -14.24
N VAL A 312 -8.61 9.39 -13.14
CA VAL A 312 -9.16 10.72 -12.88
C VAL A 312 -8.77 11.71 -14.00
N ILE A 313 -7.51 11.66 -14.46
CA ILE A 313 -7.00 12.48 -15.55
C ILE A 313 -7.76 12.18 -16.86
N THR A 314 -7.91 10.92 -17.19
CA THR A 314 -8.63 10.52 -18.41
C THR A 314 -10.10 10.90 -18.35
N MET A 315 -10.74 10.77 -17.18
CA MET A 315 -12.12 11.22 -16.97
C MET A 315 -12.25 12.76 -17.01
N MET A 316 -11.26 13.48 -16.51
CA MET A 316 -11.21 14.93 -16.54
C MET A 316 -11.16 15.48 -17.96
N THR A 317 -10.33 14.87 -18.82
CA THR A 317 -10.11 15.32 -20.19
C THR A 317 -11.15 14.80 -21.17
N PHE A 318 -11.95 13.81 -20.78
CA PHE A 318 -12.95 13.19 -21.64
C PHE A 318 -14.15 14.10 -21.88
N ASN A 319 -14.37 14.49 -23.14
CA ASN A 319 -15.55 15.27 -23.51
C ASN A 319 -16.79 14.40 -23.70
N PHE A 320 -17.65 14.39 -22.68
CA PHE A 320 -18.87 13.58 -22.67
C PHE A 320 -19.94 13.98 -23.70
N VAL A 321 -19.76 15.09 -24.43
CA VAL A 321 -20.82 15.72 -25.23
C VAL A 321 -20.77 15.37 -26.73
N GLU A 322 -19.56 15.26 -27.34
CA GLU A 322 -19.43 15.33 -28.79
C GLU A 322 -19.69 14.04 -29.60
N HIS A 323 -19.43 12.85 -29.04
CA HIS A 323 -19.55 11.60 -29.83
C HIS A 323 -20.44 10.52 -29.18
N LYS A 324 -21.75 10.54 -29.45
CA LYS A 324 -22.74 9.64 -28.83
C LYS A 324 -22.42 8.13 -29.00
N LYS A 325 -21.96 7.68 -30.18
CA LYS A 325 -21.64 6.26 -30.41
C LYS A 325 -20.41 5.81 -29.61
N LEU A 326 -19.35 6.60 -29.68
CA LEU A 326 -18.09 6.31 -29.04
C LEU A 326 -18.23 6.37 -27.51
N LYS A 327 -19.03 7.30 -26.97
CA LYS A 327 -19.41 7.37 -25.56
C LYS A 327 -20.06 6.06 -25.07
N ARG A 328 -20.97 5.46 -25.87
CA ARG A 328 -21.63 4.19 -25.48
C ARG A 328 -20.63 3.05 -25.38
N VAL A 329 -19.69 2.94 -26.33
CA VAL A 329 -18.64 1.92 -26.31
C VAL A 329 -17.76 2.07 -25.07
N VAL A 330 -17.31 3.29 -24.75
CA VAL A 330 -16.49 3.54 -23.56
C VAL A 330 -17.25 3.27 -22.28
N CYS A 331 -18.49 3.73 -22.17
CA CYS A 331 -19.32 3.43 -21.01
C CYS A 331 -19.52 1.91 -20.85
N GLY A 332 -19.64 1.17 -21.96
CA GLY A 332 -19.69 -0.28 -21.95
C GLY A 332 -18.40 -0.92 -21.42
N ILE A 333 -17.24 -0.51 -21.95
CA ILE A 333 -15.92 -0.99 -21.46
C ILE A 333 -15.75 -0.67 -19.98
N MET A 334 -16.06 0.57 -19.57
CA MET A 334 -16.00 0.98 -18.17
C MET A 334 -16.91 0.13 -17.29
N ALA A 335 -18.15 -0.12 -17.71
CA ALA A 335 -19.09 -0.93 -16.94
C ALA A 335 -18.58 -2.37 -16.76
N VAL A 336 -18.03 -2.98 -17.81
CA VAL A 336 -17.44 -4.33 -17.73
C VAL A 336 -16.23 -4.35 -16.80
N CYS A 337 -15.34 -3.36 -16.91
CA CYS A 337 -14.18 -3.27 -16.02
C CYS A 337 -14.59 -3.04 -14.55
N LEU A 338 -15.57 -2.16 -14.31
CA LEU A 338 -16.12 -1.92 -12.97
C LEU A 338 -16.72 -3.20 -12.39
N LEU A 339 -17.53 -3.91 -13.14
CA LEU A 339 -18.11 -5.19 -12.71
C LEU A 339 -17.01 -6.22 -12.39
N TYR A 340 -15.99 -6.31 -13.22
CA TYR A 340 -14.86 -7.21 -12.98
C TYR A 340 -14.15 -6.93 -11.64
N TYR A 341 -13.87 -5.67 -11.33
CA TYR A 341 -13.18 -5.31 -10.07
C TYR A 341 -14.09 -5.28 -8.85
N LEU A 342 -15.41 -5.13 -9.03
CA LEU A 342 -16.37 -5.13 -7.93
C LEU A 342 -16.90 -6.52 -7.58
N CYS A 343 -16.81 -7.48 -8.48
CA CYS A 343 -17.38 -8.82 -8.27
C CYS A 343 -16.81 -9.46 -6.99
N ASP A 344 -15.49 -9.40 -6.80
CA ASP A 344 -14.84 -10.00 -5.64
C ASP A 344 -15.14 -9.25 -4.31
N PRO A 345 -14.96 -7.91 -4.21
CA PRO A 345 -15.31 -7.18 -3.01
C PRO A 345 -16.80 -7.25 -2.64
N MET A 346 -17.70 -7.24 -3.60
CA MET A 346 -19.14 -7.27 -3.32
C MET A 346 -19.64 -8.66 -2.89
N LEU A 347 -19.09 -9.73 -3.45
CA LEU A 347 -19.43 -11.10 -3.04
C LEU A 347 -18.97 -11.35 -1.59
N HIS A 348 -17.83 -10.80 -1.20
CA HIS A 348 -17.32 -10.95 0.17
C HIS A 348 -17.95 -9.97 1.16
N PHE A 349 -18.36 -8.77 0.72
CA PHE A 349 -18.89 -7.73 1.60
C PHE A 349 -20.17 -8.17 2.30
N GLY A 350 -21.10 -8.81 1.62
CA GLY A 350 -22.37 -9.26 2.22
C GLY A 350 -22.21 -10.37 3.27
N ASN A 351 -21.30 -11.31 3.02
CA ASN A 351 -21.01 -12.42 3.94
C ASN A 351 -20.06 -12.02 5.08
N ASP A 352 -19.15 -11.09 4.81
CA ASP A 352 -18.11 -10.67 5.76
C ASP A 352 -18.66 -9.71 6.84
N LEU A 353 -19.67 -8.88 6.51
CA LEU A 353 -20.10 -7.80 7.40
C LEU A 353 -20.81 -8.31 8.67
N LEU A 354 -21.54 -9.41 8.61
CA LEU A 354 -22.41 -9.87 9.71
C LEU A 354 -21.86 -11.11 10.43
N LEU A 355 -21.11 -11.97 9.76
CA LEU A 355 -20.70 -13.26 10.33
C LEU A 355 -19.20 -13.35 10.62
N ARG A 356 -18.41 -12.51 10.00
CA ARG A 356 -16.95 -12.63 10.05
C ARG A 356 -16.36 -12.17 11.37
N LYS A 357 -16.83 -11.04 11.90
CA LYS A 357 -16.32 -10.51 13.17
C LYS A 357 -16.49 -11.48 14.33
N GLU A 358 -17.65 -12.15 14.42
CA GLU A 358 -17.89 -13.16 15.46
C GLU A 358 -16.93 -14.34 15.33
N LYS A 359 -16.71 -14.82 14.11
CA LYS A 359 -15.75 -15.91 13.86
C LYS A 359 -14.30 -15.51 14.14
N GLU A 360 -13.93 -14.29 13.77
CA GLU A 360 -12.60 -13.74 14.08
C GLU A 360 -12.38 -13.58 15.57
N LEU A 361 -13.39 -13.16 16.33
CA LEU A 361 -13.33 -13.09 17.80
C LEU A 361 -13.09 -14.47 18.42
N VAL A 362 -13.77 -15.50 17.95
CA VAL A 362 -13.54 -16.87 18.44
C VAL A 362 -12.09 -17.32 18.23
N ILE A 363 -11.52 -17.01 17.05
CA ILE A 363 -10.11 -17.33 16.75
C ILE A 363 -9.18 -16.54 17.67
N TYR A 364 -9.47 -15.27 17.88
CA TYR A 364 -8.69 -14.40 18.75
C TYR A 364 -8.73 -14.90 20.20
N ASP A 365 -9.89 -15.26 20.73
CA ASP A 365 -10.04 -15.79 22.09
C ASP A 365 -9.24 -17.09 22.28
N GLN A 366 -9.26 -17.97 21.28
CA GLN A 366 -8.43 -19.19 21.32
C GLN A 366 -6.93 -18.86 21.31
N PHE A 367 -6.51 -17.89 20.52
CA PHE A 367 -5.12 -17.44 20.51
C PHE A 367 -4.74 -16.77 21.83
N HIS A 368 -5.60 -15.93 22.39
CA HIS A 368 -5.41 -15.31 23.70
C HIS A 368 -5.18 -16.37 24.78
N HIS A 369 -6.03 -17.39 24.85
CA HIS A 369 -5.83 -18.52 25.76
C HIS A 369 -4.53 -19.28 25.51
N CYS A 370 -4.09 -19.36 24.26
CA CYS A 370 -2.81 -19.93 23.90
C CYS A 370 -1.64 -19.11 24.49
N ILE A 371 -1.70 -17.78 24.38
CA ILE A 371 -0.67 -16.87 24.90
C ILE A 371 -0.64 -16.87 26.44
N GLU A 372 -1.78 -17.00 27.11
CA GLU A 372 -1.84 -17.09 28.57
C GLU A 372 -1.04 -18.28 29.13
N LYS A 373 -0.84 -19.35 28.35
CA LYS A 373 0.01 -20.51 28.74
C LYS A 373 1.50 -20.20 28.73
N ILE A 374 1.90 -19.09 28.11
CA ILE A 374 3.29 -18.65 28.04
C ILE A 374 3.58 -17.73 29.23
N PRO A 375 4.66 -17.97 30.00
CA PRO A 375 5.11 -17.05 31.04
C PRO A 375 5.32 -15.65 30.47
N GLU A 376 4.91 -14.61 31.19
CA GLU A 376 4.94 -13.22 30.70
C GLU A 376 6.32 -12.79 30.19
N ASN A 377 7.38 -13.19 30.88
CA ASN A 377 8.76 -12.89 30.51
C ASN A 377 9.25 -13.63 29.25
N GLU A 378 8.46 -14.55 28.69
CA GLU A 378 8.80 -15.36 27.51
C GLU A 378 7.94 -15.02 26.30
N ARG A 379 6.89 -14.20 26.45
CA ARG A 379 5.93 -13.91 25.38
C ARG A 379 6.54 -13.19 24.19
N ASP A 380 7.59 -12.39 24.39
CA ASP A 380 8.31 -11.72 23.29
C ASP A 380 9.30 -12.67 22.54
N SER A 381 9.35 -13.95 22.89
CA SER A 381 10.20 -14.97 22.24
C SER A 381 9.44 -15.90 21.28
N ILE A 382 8.21 -15.56 20.92
CA ILE A 382 7.37 -16.37 20.02
C ILE A 382 7.81 -16.19 18.58
N TYR A 383 8.16 -17.29 17.92
CA TYR A 383 8.50 -17.33 16.50
C TYR A 383 7.28 -17.71 15.67
N ASN A 384 6.82 -16.82 14.81
CA ASN A 384 5.74 -17.09 13.87
C ASN A 384 6.29 -17.78 12.63
N TYR A 385 6.23 -19.13 12.60
CA TYR A 385 6.87 -19.92 11.54
C TYR A 385 6.17 -19.78 10.19
N ASN A 386 4.87 -20.08 10.11
CA ASN A 386 4.15 -20.11 8.83
C ASN A 386 2.69 -19.63 8.89
N LEU A 387 2.24 -19.01 9.99
CA LEU A 387 0.91 -18.40 10.07
C LEU A 387 0.82 -17.06 9.33
N TYR A 388 1.96 -16.47 8.94
CA TYR A 388 2.04 -15.21 8.19
C TYR A 388 1.26 -14.06 8.86
N SER A 389 0.43 -13.36 8.07
CA SER A 389 -0.33 -12.19 8.52
C SER A 389 -1.28 -12.44 9.67
N ILE A 390 -1.87 -13.64 9.77
CA ILE A 390 -2.77 -13.98 10.88
C ILE A 390 -1.99 -14.04 12.19
N GLY A 391 -0.86 -14.73 12.20
CA GLY A 391 0.01 -14.79 13.38
C GLY A 391 0.53 -13.41 13.77
N THR A 392 0.92 -12.57 12.79
CA THR A 392 1.38 -11.20 13.03
C THR A 392 0.26 -10.33 13.60
N SER A 393 -0.97 -10.44 13.07
CA SER A 393 -2.14 -9.71 13.58
C SER A 393 -2.48 -10.14 15.01
N MET A 394 -2.52 -11.45 15.29
CA MET A 394 -2.75 -11.99 16.63
C MET A 394 -1.73 -11.48 17.65
N MET A 395 -0.43 -11.52 17.30
CA MET A 395 0.64 -11.00 18.16
C MET A 395 0.47 -9.50 18.42
N HIS A 396 0.09 -8.73 17.39
CA HIS A 396 -0.17 -7.30 17.53
C HIS A 396 -1.32 -7.01 18.51
N HIS A 397 -2.43 -7.74 18.43
CA HIS A 397 -3.57 -7.59 19.35
C HIS A 397 -3.21 -7.87 20.80
N GLU A 398 -2.30 -8.82 21.03
CA GLU A 398 -1.73 -9.11 22.36
C GLU A 398 -0.64 -8.11 22.79
N ASN A 399 -0.39 -7.07 21.99
CA ASN A 399 0.71 -6.13 22.20
C ASN A 399 2.09 -6.84 22.30
N LEU A 400 2.28 -7.92 21.55
CA LEU A 400 3.49 -8.74 21.53
C LEU A 400 4.28 -8.51 20.25
N LEU A 401 5.60 -8.63 20.36
CA LEU A 401 6.49 -8.69 19.22
C LEU A 401 6.82 -10.15 18.91
N GLN A 402 6.76 -10.51 17.63
CA GLN A 402 7.27 -11.82 17.22
C GLN A 402 8.81 -11.78 17.21
N SER A 403 9.45 -12.94 17.47
CA SER A 403 10.92 -13.02 17.48
C SER A 403 11.56 -13.04 16.08
N ASN A 404 10.76 -13.19 15.02
CA ASN A 404 11.24 -13.14 13.65
C ASN A 404 11.73 -11.74 13.28
N ARG A 405 12.94 -11.64 12.73
CA ARG A 405 13.44 -10.39 12.12
C ARG A 405 12.60 -10.01 10.89
N VAL A 406 12.34 -10.96 10.00
CA VAL A 406 11.53 -10.76 8.80
C VAL A 406 10.08 -11.07 9.14
N LEU A 407 9.25 -10.03 9.22
CA LEU A 407 7.85 -10.15 9.61
C LEU A 407 6.99 -10.86 8.55
N PHE A 408 7.40 -10.77 7.30
CA PHE A 408 6.73 -11.40 6.18
C PHE A 408 7.63 -12.47 5.57
N THR A 409 7.45 -13.72 5.96
CA THR A 409 8.33 -14.85 5.56
C THR A 409 8.50 -15.01 4.04
N SER A 410 7.51 -14.59 3.23
CA SER A 410 7.65 -14.59 1.77
C SER A 410 8.71 -13.61 1.27
N LEU A 411 9.07 -12.54 2.01
CA LEU A 411 10.17 -11.65 1.66
C LEU A 411 11.53 -12.32 1.87
N GLY A 412 11.71 -13.04 2.98
CA GLY A 412 12.94 -13.78 3.25
C GLY A 412 13.26 -14.81 2.15
N PHE A 413 12.23 -15.44 1.57
CA PHE A 413 12.40 -16.38 0.45
C PHE A 413 12.63 -15.71 -0.90
N THR A 414 12.20 -14.45 -1.07
CA THR A 414 12.24 -13.75 -2.38
C THR A 414 13.40 -12.79 -2.53
N LEU A 415 14.03 -12.35 -1.43
CA LEU A 415 15.15 -11.43 -1.45
C LEU A 415 16.48 -12.19 -1.24
N PRO A 416 17.31 -12.35 -2.28
CA PRO A 416 18.55 -13.12 -2.20
C PRO A 416 19.51 -12.65 -1.10
N THR A 417 19.63 -11.34 -0.91
CA THR A 417 20.49 -10.75 0.12
C THR A 417 20.04 -11.13 1.52
N LEU A 418 18.74 -11.02 1.84
CA LEU A 418 18.19 -11.44 3.14
C LEU A 418 18.37 -12.93 3.37
N LYS A 419 18.12 -13.74 2.35
CA LYS A 419 18.32 -15.20 2.43
C LYS A 419 19.76 -15.55 2.76
N LYS A 420 20.73 -14.86 2.18
CA LYS A 420 22.16 -15.06 2.44
C LYS A 420 22.51 -14.61 3.86
N GLU A 421 22.07 -13.41 4.28
CA GLU A 421 22.33 -12.90 5.63
C GLU A 421 21.73 -13.80 6.72
N GLU A 422 20.52 -14.31 6.51
CA GLU A 422 19.88 -15.23 7.46
C GLU A 422 20.61 -16.59 7.53
N ALA A 423 21.12 -17.08 6.39
CA ALA A 423 21.90 -18.33 6.36
C ALA A 423 23.29 -18.20 7.01
N GLU A 424 23.85 -16.97 7.05
CA GLU A 424 25.16 -16.69 7.70
C GLU A 424 25.03 -16.45 9.21
N LYS A 425 23.81 -16.23 9.74
CA LYS A 425 23.58 -16.05 11.18
C LYS A 425 23.52 -17.39 11.91
N PRO A 426 24.08 -17.49 13.12
CA PRO A 426 23.88 -18.70 13.92
C PRO A 426 22.38 -18.88 14.20
N PHE A 427 21.87 -20.06 13.89
CA PHE A 427 20.49 -20.40 14.19
C PHE A 427 20.33 -20.50 15.73
N ILE A 428 19.62 -19.56 16.30
CA ILE A 428 19.22 -19.58 17.70
C ILE A 428 17.78 -20.12 17.73
N PRO A 429 17.58 -21.36 18.18
CA PRO A 429 16.25 -21.94 18.19
C PRO A 429 15.34 -21.16 19.14
N PRO A 430 14.17 -20.68 18.65
CA PRO A 430 13.24 -19.94 19.50
C PRO A 430 12.72 -20.84 20.64
N LYS A 431 12.34 -20.21 21.76
CA LYS A 431 11.76 -20.96 22.89
C LYS A 431 10.34 -21.44 22.57
N TRP A 432 9.60 -20.61 21.83
CA TRP A 432 8.22 -20.86 21.44
C TRP A 432 8.04 -20.72 19.93
N ILE A 433 7.34 -21.66 19.30
CA ILE A 433 7.02 -21.63 17.87
C ILE A 433 5.50 -21.68 17.69
N LEU A 434 4.97 -20.78 16.90
CA LEU A 434 3.60 -20.76 16.43
C LEU A 434 3.59 -21.23 14.97
N LEU A 435 2.95 -22.36 14.68
CA LEU A 435 2.92 -22.94 13.34
C LEU A 435 1.59 -23.64 13.01
N THR A 436 1.39 -23.92 11.71
CA THR A 436 0.32 -24.81 11.23
C THR A 436 0.91 -25.89 10.31
N THR A 437 0.38 -27.12 10.41
CA THR A 437 0.76 -28.25 9.56
C THR A 437 0.09 -28.21 8.18
N ASP A 438 -0.94 -27.39 8.00
CA ASP A 438 -1.65 -27.23 6.73
C ASP A 438 -0.88 -26.41 5.69
N LYS A 439 0.29 -25.87 6.08
CA LYS A 439 1.21 -25.17 5.20
C LYS A 439 2.55 -25.90 5.14
N TYR A 440 3.29 -25.61 4.08
CA TYR A 440 4.60 -26.20 3.89
C TYR A 440 5.55 -25.90 5.06
N ILE A 441 6.17 -26.93 5.56
CA ILE A 441 7.27 -26.90 6.53
C ILE A 441 8.48 -27.50 5.82
N GLU A 442 9.62 -26.85 5.87
CA GLU A 442 10.85 -27.39 5.29
C GLU A 442 11.21 -28.73 5.97
N PRO A 443 11.63 -29.78 5.20
CA PRO A 443 11.88 -31.11 5.79
C PRO A 443 12.91 -31.12 6.92
N ASN A 444 13.95 -30.27 6.80
CA ASN A 444 14.97 -30.16 7.86
C ASN A 444 14.39 -29.50 9.12
N ASP A 445 13.56 -28.47 8.95
CA ASP A 445 12.90 -27.79 10.06
C ASP A 445 11.88 -28.71 10.72
N ALA A 446 11.09 -29.46 9.95
CA ALA A 446 10.14 -30.44 10.50
C ALA A 446 10.83 -31.43 11.39
N LYS A 447 11.94 -32.07 10.92
CA LYS A 447 12.73 -33.01 11.70
C LYS A 447 13.32 -32.36 12.96
N TYR A 448 13.81 -31.13 12.84
CA TYR A 448 14.35 -30.41 13.99
C TYR A 448 13.25 -30.09 15.02
N ILE A 449 12.08 -29.61 14.58
CA ILE A 449 10.94 -29.30 15.43
C ILE A 449 10.44 -30.54 16.14
N GLU A 450 10.24 -31.66 15.42
CA GLU A 450 9.81 -32.93 15.99
C GLU A 450 10.75 -33.46 17.09
N SER A 451 12.06 -33.24 16.95
CA SER A 451 13.06 -33.70 17.89
C SER A 451 13.25 -32.78 19.11
N ASN A 452 12.95 -31.53 19.01
CA ASN A 452 13.34 -30.54 20.02
C ASN A 452 12.16 -29.78 20.64
N TYR A 453 10.92 -30.01 20.18
CA TYR A 453 9.74 -29.30 20.67
C TYR A 453 8.61 -30.23 21.04
N VAL A 454 7.83 -29.80 22.02
CA VAL A 454 6.57 -30.46 22.43
C VAL A 454 5.39 -29.54 22.18
N ILE A 455 4.23 -30.11 21.87
CA ILE A 455 2.99 -29.35 21.72
C ILE A 455 2.57 -28.88 23.11
N ALA A 456 2.64 -27.59 23.36
CA ALA A 456 2.16 -26.97 24.59
C ALA A 456 0.66 -26.66 24.52
N TYR A 457 0.18 -26.25 23.35
CA TYR A 457 -1.23 -25.94 23.10
C TYR A 457 -1.57 -26.10 21.61
N SER A 458 -2.84 -26.37 21.30
CA SER A 458 -3.31 -26.38 19.92
C SER A 458 -4.75 -25.93 19.84
N PHE A 459 -5.12 -25.30 18.72
CA PHE A 459 -6.49 -24.90 18.42
C PHE A 459 -6.77 -24.98 16.92
N GLN A 460 -8.06 -24.97 16.57
CA GLN A 460 -8.52 -25.03 15.20
C GLN A 460 -9.33 -23.79 14.85
N TYR A 461 -9.23 -23.35 13.62
CA TYR A 461 -10.09 -22.29 13.10
C TYR A 461 -10.47 -22.53 11.63
N ASP A 462 -11.64 -22.00 11.24
CA ASP A 462 -12.09 -22.04 9.85
C ASP A 462 -11.15 -21.23 8.93
N LYS A 463 -10.83 -21.79 7.76
CA LYS A 463 -9.94 -21.19 6.76
C LYS A 463 -10.63 -20.01 6.03
N LEU A 464 -11.01 -18.99 6.77
CA LEU A 464 -11.78 -17.83 6.29
C LEU A 464 -10.96 -16.83 5.47
N TYR A 465 -9.63 -16.95 5.45
CA TYR A 465 -8.71 -15.86 5.08
C TYR A 465 -7.98 -16.04 3.76
N PHE A 466 -8.21 -17.10 3.03
CA PHE A 466 -7.57 -17.28 1.74
C PHE A 466 -8.49 -16.87 0.58
N PRO A 467 -7.93 -16.36 -0.56
CA PRO A 467 -8.72 -15.83 -1.66
C PRO A 467 -9.71 -16.81 -2.33
N LYS A 468 -9.74 -18.05 -1.86
CA LYS A 468 -10.76 -19.04 -2.18
C LYS A 468 -11.06 -19.82 -0.90
N PRO A 469 -12.02 -19.35 -0.08
CA PRO A 469 -12.45 -20.12 1.07
C PRO A 469 -13.05 -21.45 0.55
N LYS A 470 -12.38 -22.54 0.84
CA LYS A 470 -13.01 -23.83 0.81
C LYS A 470 -13.78 -23.93 2.11
N ILE A 471 -15.07 -23.70 2.04
CA ILE A 471 -16.00 -23.81 3.18
C ILE A 471 -15.80 -25.18 3.82
N GLY A 472 -15.46 -25.21 5.10
CA GLY A 472 -15.30 -26.45 5.88
C GLY A 472 -13.86 -26.96 6.04
N GLU A 473 -12.81 -26.29 5.50
CA GLU A 473 -11.43 -26.60 5.86
C GLU A 473 -11.06 -25.90 7.18
N LEU A 474 -10.75 -26.71 8.19
CA LEU A 474 -10.20 -26.23 9.47
C LEU A 474 -8.67 -26.18 9.37
N LEU A 475 -8.10 -25.08 9.86
CA LEU A 475 -6.65 -24.96 10.05
C LEU A 475 -6.30 -25.32 11.49
N GLN A 476 -5.37 -26.24 11.65
CA GLN A 476 -4.85 -26.59 12.96
C GLN A 476 -3.63 -25.73 13.26
N VAL A 477 -3.66 -25.01 14.37
CA VAL A 477 -2.55 -24.20 14.88
C VAL A 477 -1.96 -24.87 16.11
N TYR A 478 -0.64 -24.88 16.16
CA TYR A 478 0.14 -25.41 17.26
C TYR A 478 1.03 -24.33 17.87
N LEU A 479 0.98 -24.22 19.19
CA LEU A 479 2.00 -23.57 19.99
C LEU A 479 2.94 -24.66 20.51
N LEU A 480 4.19 -24.58 20.10
CA LEU A 480 5.23 -25.52 20.48
C LEU A 480 6.18 -24.88 21.48
N LYS A 481 6.58 -25.61 22.48
CA LYS A 481 7.61 -25.24 23.47
C LYS A 481 8.86 -26.10 23.27
N ARG A 482 10.03 -25.46 23.26
CA ARG A 482 11.30 -26.17 23.19
C ARG A 482 11.49 -27.04 24.44
N ILE A 483 11.95 -28.27 24.25
CA ILE A 483 12.36 -29.16 25.33
C ILE A 483 13.62 -28.57 25.94
N GLU A 484 13.57 -28.19 27.20
CA GLU A 484 14.76 -27.77 27.95
C GLU A 484 15.55 -29.01 28.32
N GLU A 485 16.84 -29.07 27.99
CA GLU A 485 17.77 -30.11 28.38
C GLU A 485 18.00 -30.09 29.89
#